data_4f94b19f375fb153ef2d6652ffe5e591
#
_entry.id   4f94b19f375fb153ef2d6652ffe5e591
#
_cell.length_a   1.000
_cell.length_b   1.000
_cell.length_c   1.000
_cell.angle_alpha   90.00
_cell.angle_beta   90.00
_cell.angle_gamma   90.00
#
_symmetry.space_group_name_H-M   'P 1'
#
loop_
_entity.id
_entity.type
_entity.pdbx_description
1 polymer ?
#
loop_
_entity_poly.entity_id
_entity_poly.type
_entity_poly.pdbx_seq_one_letter_code
_entity_poly.pdbx_strand_id
1 'polypeptide(L)'
;MPIEIRKPTPEEEVHMKTCPTWEKEPSVFPWHYDQQETCLVLEGEVSVVTDDQTVSFGAGDYVVFPQGMDCTWNIKQKIRKHYQFG
;
A
#
# COMPACT_ATOMS: atom_id res chain seq x y z
N MET A 1 -3.35 -8.86 -12.63
CA MET A 1 -2.39 -7.93 -11.97
C MET A 1 -2.32 -8.23 -10.47
N PRO A 2 -1.35 -9.01 -10.03
CA PRO A 2 -1.25 -9.32 -8.60
C PRO A 2 -0.71 -8.13 -7.81
N ILE A 3 -1.23 -7.94 -6.60
CA ILE A 3 -0.67 -7.04 -5.60
C ILE A 3 0.35 -7.85 -4.81
N GLU A 4 1.58 -7.39 -4.74
CA GLU A 4 2.62 -8.06 -3.98
C GLU A 4 2.57 -7.60 -2.52
N ILE A 5 2.49 -8.56 -1.58
CA ILE A 5 2.49 -8.28 -0.14
C ILE A 5 3.49 -9.22 0.52
N ARG A 6 4.47 -8.66 1.21
CA ARG A 6 5.49 -9.43 1.93
C ARG A 6 6.18 -8.57 2.96
N LYS A 7 7.05 -9.16 3.75
CA LYS A 7 7.92 -8.38 4.62
C LYS A 7 9.08 -7.79 3.81
N PRO A 8 9.55 -6.58 4.11
CA PRO A 8 10.68 -6.00 3.40
C PRO A 8 11.99 -6.69 3.75
N THR A 9 12.95 -6.64 2.82
CA THR A 9 14.35 -6.94 3.15
C THR A 9 14.93 -5.77 3.93
N PRO A 10 16.06 -5.95 4.66
CA PRO A 10 16.70 -4.84 5.37
C PRO A 10 17.04 -3.66 4.47
N GLU A 11 17.50 -3.91 3.24
CA GLU A 11 17.83 -2.83 2.29
C GLU A 11 16.57 -2.09 1.84
N GLU A 12 15.49 -2.82 1.60
CA GLU A 12 14.21 -2.20 1.23
C GLU A 12 13.68 -1.33 2.36
N GLU A 13 13.79 -1.80 3.59
CA GLU A 13 13.34 -1.04 4.75
C GLU A 13 14.12 0.26 4.91
N VAL A 14 15.45 0.20 4.78
CA VAL A 14 16.30 1.39 4.84
C VAL A 14 15.93 2.38 3.74
N HIS A 15 15.76 1.89 2.50
CA HIS A 15 15.39 2.74 1.38
C HIS A 15 14.03 3.40 1.60
N MET A 16 13.03 2.63 2.01
CA MET A 16 11.67 3.16 2.18
C MET A 16 11.59 4.22 3.26
N LYS A 17 12.43 4.13 4.29
CA LYS A 17 12.47 5.16 5.34
C LYS A 17 13.00 6.51 4.87
N THR A 18 13.61 6.58 3.69
CA THR A 18 14.00 7.83 3.05
C THR A 18 12.88 8.44 2.21
N CYS A 19 11.81 7.70 1.97
CA CYS A 19 10.66 8.14 1.17
C CYS A 19 9.68 8.95 2.00
N PRO A 20 8.83 9.79 1.36
CA PRO A 20 7.81 10.52 2.09
C PRO A 20 6.78 9.59 2.73
N THR A 21 6.05 10.13 3.69
CA THR A 21 4.96 9.41 4.36
C THR A 21 3.61 9.98 3.94
N TRP A 22 2.59 9.14 4.04
CA TRP A 22 1.20 9.50 3.81
C TRP A 22 0.35 8.83 4.87
N GLU A 23 -0.65 9.54 5.36
CA GLU A 23 -1.58 8.99 6.33
C GLU A 23 -3.01 9.39 6.02
N LYS A 24 -3.96 8.54 6.43
CA LYS A 24 -5.37 8.79 6.21
C LYS A 24 -6.19 8.05 7.26
N GLU A 25 -7.22 8.71 7.74
CA GLU A 25 -8.20 8.15 8.66
C GLU A 25 -9.04 7.07 7.96
N PRO A 26 -9.75 6.19 8.71
CA PRO A 26 -10.62 5.19 8.12
C PRO A 26 -11.57 5.78 7.09
N SER A 27 -11.60 5.21 5.92
CA SER A 27 -12.48 5.61 4.82
C SER A 27 -12.46 4.56 3.72
N VAL A 28 -13.40 4.67 2.79
CA VAL A 28 -13.48 3.84 1.59
C VAL A 28 -13.47 4.76 0.38
N PHE A 29 -12.56 4.50 -0.56
CA PHE A 29 -12.46 5.34 -1.75
C PHE A 29 -11.89 4.54 -2.93
N PRO A 30 -12.29 4.91 -4.18
CA PRO A 30 -11.69 4.33 -5.37
C PRO A 30 -10.34 4.96 -5.66
N TRP A 31 -9.45 4.19 -6.29
CA TRP A 31 -8.13 4.67 -6.67
C TRP A 31 -7.67 4.02 -7.97
N HIS A 32 -6.95 4.80 -8.79
CA HIS A 32 -6.31 4.32 -10.01
C HIS A 32 -4.81 4.60 -9.93
N TYR A 33 -4.00 3.60 -10.26
CA TYR A 33 -2.55 3.72 -10.24
C TYR A 33 -2.02 4.11 -11.61
N ASP A 34 -1.66 5.38 -11.78
CA ASP A 34 -0.98 5.86 -13.00
C ASP A 34 0.45 5.32 -13.09
N GLN A 35 1.04 5.02 -11.94
CA GLN A 35 2.38 4.46 -11.82
C GLN A 35 2.35 3.35 -10.77
N GLN A 36 3.34 2.44 -10.84
CA GLN A 36 3.53 1.48 -9.77
C GLN A 36 3.77 2.20 -8.46
N GLU A 37 3.12 1.74 -7.39
CA GLU A 37 3.37 2.25 -6.04
C GLU A 37 4.01 1.17 -5.19
N THR A 38 5.08 1.53 -4.47
CA THR A 38 5.70 0.70 -3.45
C THR A 38 5.47 1.36 -2.10
N CYS A 39 4.99 0.60 -1.12
CA CYS A 39 4.70 1.10 0.22
C CYS A 39 5.39 0.27 1.30
N LEU A 40 5.81 0.94 2.36
CA LEU A 40 6.12 0.28 3.64
C LEU A 40 5.13 0.80 4.67
N VAL A 41 4.27 -0.08 5.16
CA VAL A 41 3.21 0.29 6.09
C VAL A 41 3.77 0.36 7.50
N LEU A 42 3.59 1.50 8.17
CA LEU A 42 4.07 1.74 9.53
C LEU A 42 3.01 1.42 10.56
N GLU A 43 1.75 1.76 10.27
CA GLU A 43 0.62 1.46 11.14
C GLU A 43 -0.67 1.43 10.34
N GLY A 44 -1.69 0.77 10.89
CA GLY A 44 -3.01 0.71 10.30
C GLY A 44 -3.38 -0.66 9.79
N GLU A 45 -4.60 -0.75 9.26
CA GLU A 45 -5.14 -1.95 8.63
C GLU A 45 -5.98 -1.54 7.44
N VAL A 46 -5.71 -2.17 6.29
CA VAL A 46 -6.34 -1.82 5.02
C VAL A 46 -6.71 -3.08 4.26
N SER A 47 -7.88 -3.07 3.62
CA SER A 47 -8.23 -4.02 2.56
C SER A 47 -8.29 -3.29 1.24
N VAL A 48 -7.83 -3.93 0.18
CA VAL A 48 -7.89 -3.40 -1.19
C VAL A 48 -8.62 -4.42 -2.06
N VAL A 49 -9.64 -3.93 -2.76
CA VAL A 49 -10.50 -4.76 -3.61
C VAL A 49 -10.28 -4.36 -5.06
N THR A 50 -10.06 -5.35 -5.92
CA THR A 50 -10.06 -5.20 -7.37
C THR A 50 -11.13 -6.11 -7.95
N ASP A 51 -11.27 -6.15 -9.28
CA ASP A 51 -12.25 -7.00 -9.94
C ASP A 51 -11.96 -8.50 -9.81
N ASP A 52 -10.71 -8.88 -9.47
CA ASP A 52 -10.29 -10.27 -9.40
C ASP A 52 -9.66 -10.69 -8.07
N GLN A 53 -9.51 -9.76 -7.12
CA GLN A 53 -8.89 -10.10 -5.85
C GLN A 53 -9.29 -9.14 -4.72
N THR A 54 -9.19 -9.62 -3.49
CA THR A 54 -9.27 -8.82 -2.29
C THR A 54 -8.07 -9.18 -1.44
N VAL A 55 -7.29 -8.16 -1.04
CA VAL A 55 -6.11 -8.36 -0.21
C VAL A 55 -6.21 -7.49 1.04
N SER A 56 -5.52 -7.90 2.10
CA SER A 56 -5.44 -7.13 3.34
C SER A 56 -4.00 -7.03 3.77
N PHE A 57 -3.63 -5.89 4.33
CA PHE A 57 -2.28 -5.67 4.83
C PHE A 57 -2.31 -4.68 6.00
N GLY A 58 -1.21 -4.61 6.73
CA GLY A 58 -1.09 -3.76 7.90
C GLY A 58 0.35 -3.46 8.26
N ALA A 59 0.56 -3.03 9.50
CA ALA A 59 1.86 -2.61 9.98
C ALA A 59 2.95 -3.64 9.71
N GLY A 60 4.07 -3.20 9.15
CA GLY A 60 5.22 -4.04 8.83
C GLY A 60 5.19 -4.64 7.44
N ASP A 61 4.11 -4.48 6.68
CA ASP A 61 4.01 -5.05 5.34
C ASP A 61 4.61 -4.14 4.29
N TYR A 62 5.28 -4.77 3.34
CA TYR A 62 5.82 -4.15 2.12
C TYR A 62 4.87 -4.53 0.98
N VAL A 63 4.28 -3.52 0.34
CA VAL A 63 3.20 -3.74 -0.63
C VAL A 63 3.55 -3.05 -1.93
N VAL A 64 3.39 -3.78 -3.05
CA VAL A 64 3.63 -3.22 -4.39
C VAL A 64 2.34 -3.32 -5.19
N PHE A 65 1.84 -2.16 -5.63
CA PHE A 65 0.67 -2.05 -6.50
C PHE A 65 1.11 -1.81 -7.94
N PRO A 66 0.65 -2.64 -8.89
CA PRO A 66 1.08 -2.48 -10.28
C PRO A 66 0.49 -1.23 -10.94
N GLN A 67 1.24 -0.68 -11.89
CA GLN A 67 0.77 0.41 -12.74
C GLN A 67 -0.48 -0.04 -13.53
N GLY A 68 -1.45 0.86 -13.64
CA GLY A 68 -2.67 0.63 -14.42
C GLY A 68 -3.79 -0.05 -13.65
N MET A 69 -3.60 -0.31 -12.35
CA MET A 69 -4.62 -0.97 -11.55
C MET A 69 -5.70 -0.01 -11.09
N ASP A 70 -6.97 -0.43 -11.24
CA ASP A 70 -8.12 0.20 -10.59
C ASP A 70 -8.49 -0.62 -9.37
N CYS A 71 -8.72 0.05 -8.26
CA CYS A 71 -9.02 -0.63 -6.99
C CYS A 71 -9.87 0.25 -6.08
N THR A 72 -10.35 -0.36 -5.01
CA THR A 72 -11.04 0.34 -3.93
C THR A 72 -10.29 0.09 -2.64
N TRP A 73 -9.85 1.15 -1.99
CA TRP A 73 -9.21 1.12 -0.68
C TRP A 73 -10.27 1.16 0.41
N ASN A 74 -10.15 0.27 1.36
CA ASN A 74 -10.97 0.27 2.57
C ASN A 74 -10.02 0.35 3.76
N ILE A 75 -9.83 1.56 4.29
CA ILE A 75 -8.98 1.79 5.46
C ILE A 75 -9.82 1.49 6.70
N LYS A 76 -9.46 0.42 7.40
CA LYS A 76 -10.18 -0.02 8.61
C LYS A 76 -9.64 0.61 9.87
N GLN A 77 -8.33 0.85 9.91
CA GLN A 77 -7.65 1.59 10.97
C GLN A 77 -6.74 2.60 10.31
N LYS A 78 -6.59 3.78 10.91
CA LYS A 78 -5.76 4.86 10.36
C LYS A 78 -4.45 4.30 9.83
N ILE A 79 -4.17 4.58 8.55
CA ILE A 79 -2.95 4.14 7.89
C ILE A 79 -1.89 5.22 7.95
N ARG A 80 -0.65 4.78 8.13
CA ARG A 80 0.54 5.59 7.91
C ARG A 80 1.56 4.73 7.18
N LYS A 81 2.09 5.25 6.09
CA LYS A 81 3.03 4.50 5.24
C LYS A 81 4.06 5.40 4.63
N HIS A 82 5.25 4.85 4.36
CA HIS A 82 6.18 5.42 3.38
C HIS A 82 5.73 4.94 2.00
N TYR A 83 5.91 5.78 0.97
CA TYR A 83 5.52 5.42 -0.39
C TYR A 83 6.49 5.97 -1.42
N GLN A 84 6.53 5.28 -2.57
CA GLN A 84 7.31 5.68 -3.72
C GLN A 84 6.56 5.28 -4.98
N PHE A 85 6.41 6.21 -5.92
CA PHE A 85 5.85 5.94 -7.23
C PHE A 85 6.95 5.75 -8.26
N GLY A 86 6.71 4.82 -9.22
CA GLY A 86 7.67 4.53 -10.28
C GLY A 86 8.46 3.27 -10.17
#